data_bda67082de72f7c8ebcbb244211ad0af
#
_entry.id   bda67082de72f7c8ebcbb244211ad0af
#
_cell.length_a   1.000
_cell.length_b   1.000
_cell.length_c   1.000
_cell.angle_alpha   90.00
_cell.angle_beta   90.00
_cell.angle_gamma   90.00
#
_symmetry.space_group_name_H-M   'P 1'
#
loop_
_entity.id
_entity.type
_entity.pdbx_description
1 polymer ?
#
loop_
_entity_poly.entity_id
_entity_poly.type
_entity_poly.pdbx_seq_one_letter_code
_entity_poly.pdbx_strand_id
1 'polypeptide(L)'
;MSDEQLALLYADGNNKAFDILLSRVQDKLFSYIFCMVKNEELANDLFQETFIKAIMKIRDGKYKDNGKFLFWINRIAHNVIIDHYRDMRNQHIVDAPKENDLGNLRGDTVLETDRERALVNEQVMKDVRHLMEALPEVQREVVFMRYYKEMSFKEIAKATGVSINTSLGRMRYALINLRKLSREHSIELQLA
;
A
#
# COMPACT_ATOMS: atom_id res chain seq x y z
N MET A 1 24.12 6.88 1.47
CA MET A 1 23.77 5.75 2.35
C MET A 1 22.44 5.17 1.88
N SER A 2 22.35 3.84 1.73
CA SER A 2 21.13 3.14 1.38
C SER A 2 20.20 2.99 2.61
N ASP A 3 18.94 2.62 2.36
CA ASP A 3 17.97 2.44 3.46
C ASP A 3 18.35 1.24 4.34
N GLU A 4 18.98 0.23 3.75
CA GLU A 4 19.53 -0.93 4.47
C GLU A 4 20.65 -0.53 5.42
N GLN A 5 21.58 0.33 4.96
CA GLN A 5 22.68 0.84 5.79
C GLN A 5 22.15 1.67 6.96
N LEU A 6 21.11 2.48 6.72
CA LEU A 6 20.44 3.25 7.78
C LEU A 6 19.76 2.34 8.80
N ALA A 7 19.12 1.26 8.35
CA ALA A 7 18.49 0.29 9.25
C ALA A 7 19.52 -0.44 10.13
N LEU A 8 20.67 -0.81 9.58
CA LEU A 8 21.76 -1.42 10.35
C LEU A 8 22.38 -0.44 11.35
N LEU A 9 22.64 0.81 10.95
CA LEU A 9 23.13 1.84 11.87
C LEU A 9 22.15 2.10 13.02
N TYR A 10 20.85 2.04 12.74
CA TYR A 10 19.85 2.13 13.80
C TYR A 10 19.89 0.92 14.74
N ALA A 11 20.10 -0.30 14.22
CA ALA A 11 20.30 -1.50 15.03
C ALA A 11 21.49 -1.35 15.99
N ASP A 12 22.57 -0.66 15.54
CA ASP A 12 23.77 -0.36 16.32
C ASP A 12 23.58 0.84 17.29
N GLY A 13 22.36 1.40 17.39
CA GLY A 13 22.01 2.46 18.35
C GLY A 13 22.03 3.89 17.82
N ASN A 14 22.23 4.10 16.50
CA ASN A 14 22.20 5.44 15.91
C ASN A 14 20.78 5.91 15.62
N ASN A 15 20.17 6.66 16.55
CA ASN A 15 18.79 7.15 16.41
C ASN A 15 18.60 8.11 15.22
N LYS A 16 19.62 8.91 14.85
CA LYS A 16 19.53 9.80 13.68
C LYS A 16 19.38 9.03 12.36
N ALA A 17 19.95 7.83 12.28
CA ALA A 17 19.76 6.98 11.11
C ALA A 17 18.30 6.57 10.92
N PHE A 18 17.56 6.38 12.03
CA PHE A 18 16.14 6.08 11.99
C PHE A 18 15.32 7.26 11.47
N ASP A 19 15.60 8.49 11.92
CA ASP A 19 14.87 9.68 11.45
C ASP A 19 15.01 9.87 9.94
N ILE A 20 16.22 9.65 9.40
CA ILE A 20 16.47 9.71 7.96
C ILE A 20 15.73 8.59 7.24
N LEU A 21 15.76 7.38 7.77
CA LEU A 21 15.08 6.22 7.19
C LEU A 21 13.57 6.43 7.16
N LEU A 22 13.00 6.93 8.27
CA LEU A 22 11.58 7.25 8.40
C LEU A 22 11.17 8.27 7.34
N SER A 23 11.89 9.39 7.21
CA SER A 23 11.57 10.44 6.23
C SER A 23 11.56 9.97 4.78
N ARG A 24 12.34 8.93 4.44
CA ARG A 24 12.38 8.37 3.09
C ARG A 24 11.27 7.38 2.76
N VAL A 25 10.79 6.65 3.78
CA VAL A 25 9.86 5.54 3.55
C VAL A 25 8.42 5.85 3.98
N GLN A 26 8.21 6.87 4.83
CA GLN A 26 6.91 7.19 5.41
C GLN A 26 5.81 7.38 4.36
N ASP A 27 6.03 8.25 3.36
CA ASP A 27 5.01 8.57 2.36
C ASP A 27 4.63 7.35 1.52
N LYS A 28 5.64 6.56 1.14
CA LYS A 28 5.44 5.34 0.36
C LYS A 28 4.72 4.26 1.15
N LEU A 29 5.06 4.10 2.42
CA LEU A 29 4.44 3.12 3.30
C LEU A 29 3.01 3.53 3.66
N PHE A 30 2.80 4.81 4.01
CA PHE A 30 1.48 5.34 4.30
C PHE A 30 0.54 5.21 3.09
N SER A 31 1.02 5.59 1.89
CA SER A 31 0.24 5.44 0.65
C SER A 31 -0.16 3.98 0.39
N TYR A 32 0.71 3.02 0.71
CA TYR A 32 0.38 1.60 0.61
C TYR A 32 -0.74 1.21 1.58
N ILE A 33 -0.60 1.56 2.85
CA ILE A 33 -1.59 1.21 3.88
C ILE A 33 -2.93 1.88 3.56
N PHE A 34 -2.92 3.17 3.23
CA PHE A 34 -4.12 3.91 2.86
C PHE A 34 -4.83 3.33 1.64
N CYS A 35 -4.08 2.95 0.59
CA CYS A 35 -4.64 2.26 -0.58
C CYS A 35 -5.37 0.96 -0.22
N MET A 36 -4.91 0.26 0.82
CA MET A 36 -5.51 -0.99 1.27
C MET A 36 -6.77 -0.78 2.12
N VAL A 37 -6.73 0.16 3.08
CA VAL A 37 -7.79 0.32 4.08
C VAL A 37 -8.81 1.40 3.74
N LYS A 38 -8.47 2.37 2.88
CA LYS A 38 -9.34 3.48 2.41
C LYS A 38 -9.93 4.35 3.53
N ASN A 39 -9.34 4.32 4.69
CA ASN A 39 -9.71 5.11 5.85
C ASN A 39 -8.43 5.72 6.42
N GLU A 40 -8.38 7.05 6.54
CA GLU A 40 -7.17 7.78 6.92
C GLU A 40 -6.81 7.55 8.39
N GLU A 41 -7.79 7.54 9.28
CA GLU A 41 -7.59 7.29 10.71
C GLU A 41 -7.02 5.88 10.93
N LEU A 42 -7.67 4.88 10.35
CA LEU A 42 -7.20 3.50 10.38
C LEU A 42 -5.81 3.35 9.73
N ALA A 43 -5.56 4.06 8.63
CA ALA A 43 -4.26 4.01 7.96
C ALA A 43 -3.15 4.58 8.87
N ASN A 44 -3.41 5.65 9.61
CA ASN A 44 -2.49 6.21 10.58
C ASN A 44 -2.19 5.22 11.72
N ASP A 45 -3.20 4.55 12.26
CA ASP A 45 -3.02 3.56 13.33
C ASP A 45 -2.18 2.37 12.87
N LEU A 46 -2.52 1.79 11.72
CA LEU A 46 -1.77 0.66 11.15
C LEU A 46 -0.35 1.06 10.71
N PHE A 47 -0.16 2.30 10.29
CA PHE A 47 1.16 2.85 9.99
C PHE A 47 2.02 2.92 11.25
N GLN A 48 1.50 3.46 12.36
CA GLN A 48 2.20 3.50 13.64
C GLN A 48 2.54 2.09 14.14
N GLU A 49 1.58 1.18 14.10
CA GLU A 49 1.79 -0.22 14.49
C GLU A 49 2.86 -0.90 13.64
N THR A 50 2.86 -0.65 12.33
CA THR A 50 3.87 -1.17 11.39
C THR A 50 5.26 -0.70 11.79
N PHE A 51 5.44 0.60 12.11
CA PHE A 51 6.74 1.14 12.53
C PHE A 51 7.18 0.60 13.88
N ILE A 52 6.29 0.47 14.85
CA ILE A 52 6.61 -0.14 16.15
C ILE A 52 7.12 -1.56 15.94
N LYS A 53 6.42 -2.37 15.16
CA LYS A 53 6.85 -3.74 14.85
C LYS A 53 8.17 -3.79 14.07
N ALA A 54 8.41 -2.83 13.17
CA ALA A 54 9.66 -2.72 12.41
C ALA A 54 10.83 -2.38 13.33
N ILE A 55 10.67 -1.38 14.21
CA ILE A 55 11.66 -0.98 15.21
C ILE A 55 12.05 -2.16 16.11
N MET A 56 11.07 -2.86 16.66
CA MET A 56 11.32 -4.03 17.51
C MET A 56 12.10 -5.10 16.75
N LYS A 57 11.73 -5.42 15.52
CA LYS A 57 12.41 -6.43 14.71
C LYS A 57 13.85 -6.02 14.31
N ILE A 58 14.11 -4.74 14.08
CA ILE A 58 15.47 -4.22 13.81
C ILE A 58 16.31 -4.38 15.07
N ARG A 59 15.83 -3.92 16.24
CA ARG A 59 16.54 -4.01 17.53
C ARG A 59 16.79 -5.46 17.97
N ASP A 60 15.86 -6.36 17.69
CA ASP A 60 16.03 -7.80 17.97
C ASP A 60 16.99 -8.51 16.99
N GLY A 61 17.64 -7.79 16.08
CA GLY A 61 18.53 -8.37 15.05
C GLY A 61 17.81 -9.26 14.03
N LYS A 62 16.47 -9.15 13.94
CA LYS A 62 15.66 -9.93 13.00
C LYS A 62 15.62 -9.32 11.59
N TYR A 63 16.12 -8.10 11.44
CA TYR A 63 16.34 -7.50 10.12
C TYR A 63 17.66 -8.04 9.55
N LYS A 64 17.60 -8.64 8.37
CA LYS A 64 18.78 -9.05 7.60
C LYS A 64 18.87 -8.17 6.37
N ASP A 65 20.01 -7.53 6.18
CA ASP A 65 20.29 -6.77 4.97
C ASP A 65 20.30 -7.70 3.75
N ASN A 66 19.34 -7.52 2.88
CA ASN A 66 19.23 -8.19 1.58
C ASN A 66 18.93 -7.19 0.45
N GLY A 67 19.30 -5.92 0.65
CA GLY A 67 19.18 -4.84 -0.32
C GLY A 67 17.76 -4.37 -0.62
N LYS A 68 16.77 -4.65 0.27
CA LYS A 68 15.35 -4.37 -0.02
C LYS A 68 14.56 -3.99 1.24
N PHE A 69 14.96 -2.92 1.91
CA PHE A 69 14.31 -2.45 3.14
C PHE A 69 12.81 -2.16 2.92
N LEU A 70 12.46 -1.46 1.85
CA LEU A 70 11.07 -1.11 1.54
C LEU A 70 10.19 -2.37 1.35
N PHE A 71 10.74 -3.43 0.74
CA PHE A 71 10.04 -4.71 0.63
C PHE A 71 9.79 -5.35 2.01
N TRP A 72 10.80 -5.32 2.87
CA TRP A 72 10.71 -5.90 4.21
C TRP A 72 9.67 -5.17 5.07
N ILE A 73 9.63 -3.83 5.07
CA ILE A 73 8.66 -3.06 5.86
C ILE A 73 7.24 -3.18 5.28
N ASN A 74 7.08 -3.24 3.95
CA ASN A 74 5.78 -3.50 3.32
C ASN A 74 5.21 -4.87 3.71
N ARG A 75 6.05 -5.89 3.89
CA ARG A 75 5.63 -7.20 4.41
C ARG A 75 5.12 -7.12 5.85
N ILE A 76 5.73 -6.28 6.68
CA ILE A 76 5.24 -6.03 8.03
C ILE A 76 3.87 -5.35 7.97
N ALA A 77 3.72 -4.29 7.15
CA ALA A 77 2.46 -3.58 6.97
C ALA A 77 1.35 -4.51 6.45
N HIS A 78 1.64 -5.34 5.45
CA HIS A 78 0.68 -6.33 4.94
C HIS A 78 0.16 -7.24 6.07
N ASN A 79 1.05 -7.78 6.88
CA ASN A 79 0.67 -8.64 7.99
C ASN A 79 -0.17 -7.88 9.03
N VAL A 80 0.19 -6.63 9.35
CA VAL A 80 -0.57 -5.78 10.27
C VAL A 80 -2.00 -5.56 9.75
N ILE A 81 -2.16 -5.25 8.46
CA ILE A 81 -3.47 -5.07 7.82
C ILE A 81 -4.30 -6.36 7.89
N ILE A 82 -3.71 -7.49 7.52
CA ILE A 82 -4.41 -8.79 7.55
C ILE A 82 -4.81 -9.19 8.96
N ASP A 83 -3.94 -8.98 9.95
CA ASP A 83 -4.24 -9.26 11.36
C ASP A 83 -5.40 -8.38 11.84
N HIS A 84 -5.40 -7.08 11.53
CA HIS A 84 -6.50 -6.17 11.83
C HIS A 84 -7.85 -6.67 11.29
N TYR A 85 -7.92 -7.04 10.00
CA TYR A 85 -9.15 -7.56 9.40
C TYR A 85 -9.56 -8.92 9.97
N ARG A 86 -8.61 -9.75 10.38
CA ARG A 86 -8.89 -11.02 11.05
C ARG A 86 -9.53 -10.78 12.42
N ASP A 87 -9.00 -9.84 13.19
CA ASP A 87 -9.50 -9.50 14.51
C ASP A 87 -10.90 -8.87 14.43
N MET A 88 -11.13 -7.96 13.49
CA MET A 88 -12.48 -7.43 13.22
C MET A 88 -13.47 -8.54 12.86
N ARG A 89 -13.08 -9.49 12.03
CA ARG A 89 -13.95 -10.63 11.66
C ARG A 89 -14.26 -11.49 12.85
N ASN A 90 -13.29 -11.75 13.71
CA ASN A 90 -13.48 -12.55 14.91
C ASN A 90 -14.39 -11.84 15.94
N GLN A 91 -14.34 -10.52 16.02
CA GLN A 91 -15.25 -9.72 16.86
C GLN A 91 -16.68 -9.69 16.31
N HIS A 92 -16.86 -9.72 14.98
CA HIS A 92 -18.18 -9.74 14.33
C HIS A 92 -18.86 -11.11 14.26
N ILE A 93 -18.21 -12.19 14.67
CA ILE A 93 -18.85 -13.53 14.76
C ILE A 93 -19.88 -13.58 15.91
N VAL A 94 -19.92 -12.56 16.78
CA VAL A 94 -20.88 -12.50 17.89
C VAL A 94 -22.17 -11.76 17.52
N ASP A 95 -22.19 -10.91 16.47
CA ASP A 95 -23.41 -10.22 16.03
C ASP A 95 -23.39 -9.96 14.52
N ALA A 96 -24.21 -10.69 13.77
CA ALA A 96 -24.58 -10.28 12.43
C ALA A 96 -25.93 -9.56 12.45
N PRO A 97 -26.07 -8.40 11.81
CA PRO A 97 -26.58 -8.42 10.46
C PRO A 97 -25.85 -7.49 9.48
N LYS A 98 -26.01 -7.83 8.20
CA LYS A 98 -25.54 -7.13 7.01
C LYS A 98 -26.13 -5.73 6.95
N GLU A 99 -25.26 -4.74 6.64
CA GLU A 99 -25.66 -3.71 5.69
C GLU A 99 -24.42 -2.97 5.15
N ASN A 100 -24.37 -2.86 3.82
CA ASN A 100 -23.42 -2.04 3.10
C ASN A 100 -23.81 -0.56 3.31
N ASP A 101 -22.86 0.28 3.66
CA ASP A 101 -22.96 1.68 3.34
C ASP A 101 -21.58 2.25 2.96
N LEU A 102 -21.48 2.66 1.70
CA LEU A 102 -20.35 3.35 1.11
C LEU A 102 -20.71 4.82 0.97
N GLY A 103 -20.39 5.62 1.94
CA GLY A 103 -20.62 7.05 1.92
C GLY A 103 -19.39 7.89 2.26
N ASN A 104 -18.88 8.55 1.23
CA ASN A 104 -18.21 9.86 1.22
C ASN A 104 -17.15 10.22 2.27
N LEU A 105 -15.93 10.46 1.80
CA LEU A 105 -15.12 11.57 2.31
C LEU A 105 -14.31 12.22 1.18
N ARG A 106 -14.62 13.50 0.96
CA ARG A 106 -13.84 14.44 0.17
C ARG A 106 -12.69 14.97 1.04
N GLY A 107 -11.53 15.14 0.45
CA GLY A 107 -10.43 15.90 1.04
C GLY A 107 -9.66 16.61 -0.07
N ASP A 108 -9.98 17.89 -0.23
CA ASP A 108 -9.23 18.83 -1.08
C ASP A 108 -7.94 19.24 -0.36
N THR A 109 -6.84 19.32 -1.08
CA THR A 109 -5.89 20.43 -0.88
C THR A 109 -5.06 20.68 -2.14
N VAL A 110 -5.17 21.90 -2.62
CA VAL A 110 -4.59 22.46 -3.84
C VAL A 110 -3.27 23.16 -3.52
N LEU A 111 -2.27 23.04 -4.39
CA LEU A 111 -1.30 24.09 -4.65
C LEU A 111 -1.05 24.21 -6.17
N GLU A 112 -1.27 25.43 -6.66
CA GLU A 112 -1.26 25.83 -8.06
C GLU A 112 0.17 26.02 -8.58
N THR A 113 0.46 25.46 -9.76
CA THR A 113 1.11 26.20 -10.88
C THR A 113 1.32 25.27 -12.08
N ASP A 114 0.87 25.66 -13.21
CA ASP A 114 0.79 25.04 -14.54
C ASP A 114 -0.61 24.51 -14.85
N ARG A 115 -1.50 25.47 -15.03
CA ARG A 115 -2.97 25.27 -14.90
C ARG A 115 -3.63 24.29 -15.86
N GLU A 116 -3.15 24.07 -17.05
CA GLU A 116 -3.83 23.15 -17.98
C GLU A 116 -3.26 21.73 -17.96
N ARG A 117 -1.95 21.56 -17.86
CA ARG A 117 -1.33 20.24 -17.70
C ARG A 117 -1.53 19.65 -16.30
N ALA A 118 -1.57 20.51 -15.26
CA ALA A 118 -1.86 20.09 -13.91
C ALA A 118 -3.31 19.62 -13.75
N LEU A 119 -4.28 20.31 -14.35
CA LEU A 119 -5.70 19.92 -14.31
C LEU A 119 -5.97 18.59 -15.02
N VAL A 120 -5.36 18.36 -16.19
CA VAL A 120 -5.49 17.08 -16.92
C VAL A 120 -4.82 15.95 -16.13
N ASN A 121 -3.62 16.17 -15.58
CA ASN A 121 -2.93 15.18 -14.74
C ASN A 121 -3.67 14.92 -13.42
N GLU A 122 -4.25 15.92 -12.80
CA GLU A 122 -5.03 15.77 -11.58
C GLU A 122 -6.31 14.96 -11.83
N GLN A 123 -7.02 15.24 -12.92
CA GLN A 123 -8.21 14.47 -13.30
C GLN A 123 -7.85 13.02 -13.62
N VAL A 124 -6.82 12.78 -14.43
CA VAL A 124 -6.33 11.42 -14.73
C VAL A 124 -5.91 10.69 -13.44
N MET A 125 -5.26 11.36 -12.50
CA MET A 125 -4.88 10.75 -11.22
C MET A 125 -6.10 10.46 -10.33
N LYS A 126 -7.12 11.31 -10.34
CA LYS A 126 -8.40 11.04 -9.65
C LYS A 126 -9.10 9.83 -10.27
N ASP A 127 -9.16 9.76 -11.59
CA ASP A 127 -9.80 8.67 -12.33
C ASP A 127 -9.08 7.34 -12.09
N VAL A 128 -7.75 7.32 -12.17
CA VAL A 128 -6.93 6.14 -11.85
C VAL A 128 -7.14 5.70 -10.39
N ARG A 129 -7.20 6.64 -9.44
CA ARG A 129 -7.46 6.33 -8.03
C ARG A 129 -8.85 5.71 -7.87
N HIS A 130 -9.86 6.28 -8.50
CA HIS A 130 -11.23 5.76 -8.46
C HIS A 130 -11.32 4.34 -9.05
N LEU A 131 -10.68 4.10 -10.20
CA LEU A 131 -10.61 2.78 -10.82
C LEU A 131 -9.89 1.76 -9.91
N MET A 132 -8.79 2.16 -9.28
CA MET A 132 -8.07 1.32 -8.31
C MET A 132 -8.93 0.99 -7.08
N GLU A 133 -9.72 1.94 -6.61
CA GLU A 133 -10.64 1.76 -5.48
C GLU A 133 -11.76 0.77 -5.77
N ALA A 134 -12.21 0.67 -7.00
CA ALA A 134 -13.23 -0.28 -7.43
C ALA A 134 -12.72 -1.71 -7.59
N LEU A 135 -11.40 -1.93 -7.60
CA LEU A 135 -10.82 -3.27 -7.67
C LEU A 135 -11.00 -4.04 -6.35
N PRO A 136 -11.21 -5.37 -6.41
CA PRO A 136 -11.05 -6.23 -5.25
C PRO A 136 -9.69 -6.05 -4.58
N GLU A 137 -9.64 -6.13 -3.25
CA GLU A 137 -8.46 -5.86 -2.43
C GLU A 137 -7.18 -6.56 -2.94
N VAL A 138 -7.23 -7.86 -3.14
CA VAL A 138 -6.08 -8.67 -3.61
C VAL A 138 -5.59 -8.28 -5.01
N GLN A 139 -6.48 -7.72 -5.86
CA GLN A 139 -6.12 -7.23 -7.18
C GLN A 139 -5.50 -5.84 -7.10
N ARG A 140 -6.07 -4.95 -6.31
CA ARG A 140 -5.54 -3.62 -6.02
C ARG A 140 -4.13 -3.70 -5.43
N GLU A 141 -3.93 -4.60 -4.47
CA GLU A 141 -2.64 -4.82 -3.84
C GLU A 141 -1.56 -5.23 -4.85
N VAL A 142 -1.83 -6.21 -5.71
CA VAL A 142 -0.84 -6.67 -6.69
C VAL A 142 -0.51 -5.57 -7.71
N VAL A 143 -1.48 -4.77 -8.14
CA VAL A 143 -1.26 -3.63 -9.04
C VAL A 143 -0.40 -2.57 -8.35
N PHE A 144 -0.74 -2.21 -7.11
CA PHE A 144 0.02 -1.23 -6.34
C PHE A 144 1.47 -1.69 -6.13
N MET A 145 1.69 -2.94 -5.70
CA MET A 145 3.03 -3.49 -5.51
C MET A 145 3.83 -3.52 -6.81
N ARG A 146 3.20 -3.84 -7.94
CA ARG A 146 3.88 -3.94 -9.23
C ARG A 146 4.27 -2.57 -9.79
N TYR A 147 3.32 -1.63 -9.86
CA TYR A 147 3.51 -0.36 -10.56
C TYR A 147 4.03 0.77 -9.65
N TYR A 148 3.57 0.82 -8.41
CA TYR A 148 3.99 1.89 -7.50
C TYR A 148 5.25 1.54 -6.70
N LYS A 149 5.45 0.25 -6.38
CA LYS A 149 6.62 -0.25 -5.64
C LYS A 149 7.64 -0.94 -6.54
N GLU A 150 7.37 -1.05 -7.83
CA GLU A 150 8.24 -1.68 -8.84
C GLU A 150 8.68 -3.12 -8.50
N MET A 151 7.89 -3.82 -7.69
CA MET A 151 8.21 -5.17 -7.24
C MET A 151 8.04 -6.19 -8.36
N SER A 152 8.94 -7.17 -8.42
CA SER A 152 8.79 -8.35 -9.28
C SER A 152 7.67 -9.27 -8.74
N PHE A 153 7.07 -10.09 -9.60
CA PHE A 153 6.04 -11.06 -9.16
C PHE A 153 6.53 -12.06 -8.12
N LYS A 154 7.84 -12.38 -8.13
CA LYS A 154 8.48 -13.22 -7.11
C LYS A 154 8.48 -12.53 -5.74
N GLU A 155 8.73 -11.23 -5.71
CA GLU A 155 8.71 -10.42 -4.49
C GLU A 155 7.29 -10.22 -3.98
N ILE A 156 6.33 -9.94 -4.88
CA ILE A 156 4.92 -9.83 -4.55
C ILE A 156 4.41 -11.14 -3.94
N ALA A 157 4.70 -12.28 -4.57
CA ALA A 157 4.34 -13.59 -4.07
C ALA A 157 4.89 -13.86 -2.66
N LYS A 158 6.15 -13.49 -2.41
CA LYS A 158 6.79 -13.61 -1.10
C LYS A 158 6.19 -12.67 -0.05
N ALA A 159 5.83 -11.43 -0.44
CA ALA A 159 5.23 -10.44 0.45
C ALA A 159 3.82 -10.85 0.87
N THR A 160 3.01 -11.31 -0.10
CA THR A 160 1.60 -11.67 0.11
C THR A 160 1.38 -13.13 0.52
N GLY A 161 2.44 -13.94 0.61
CA GLY A 161 2.36 -15.33 1.05
C GLY A 161 1.68 -16.29 0.05
N VAL A 162 1.69 -15.94 -1.25
CA VAL A 162 1.07 -16.76 -2.31
C VAL A 162 2.09 -17.26 -3.32
N SER A 163 1.68 -18.12 -4.27
CA SER A 163 2.54 -18.56 -5.36
C SER A 163 2.76 -17.44 -6.40
N ILE A 164 3.85 -17.52 -7.17
CA ILE A 164 4.11 -16.61 -8.28
C ILE A 164 2.98 -16.67 -9.31
N ASN A 165 2.48 -17.85 -9.60
CA ASN A 165 1.36 -18.04 -10.53
C ASN A 165 0.08 -17.38 -10.02
N THR A 166 -0.18 -17.43 -8.71
CA THR A 166 -1.30 -16.73 -8.08
C THR A 166 -1.15 -15.21 -8.23
N SER A 167 0.05 -14.66 -8.00
CA SER A 167 0.31 -13.23 -8.17
C SER A 167 0.12 -12.77 -9.62
N LEU A 168 0.59 -13.59 -10.59
CA LEU A 168 0.37 -13.34 -12.02
C LEU A 168 -1.12 -13.41 -12.39
N GLY A 169 -1.85 -14.38 -11.85
CA GLY A 169 -3.31 -14.50 -12.03
C GLY A 169 -4.05 -13.29 -11.47
N ARG A 170 -3.74 -12.85 -10.26
CA ARG A 170 -4.31 -11.64 -9.64
C ARG A 170 -4.06 -10.40 -10.51
N MET A 171 -2.85 -10.22 -11.04
CA MET A 171 -2.52 -9.12 -11.95
C MET A 171 -3.35 -9.19 -13.24
N ARG A 172 -3.44 -10.37 -13.86
CA ARG A 172 -4.22 -10.55 -15.09
C ARG A 172 -5.70 -10.16 -14.88
N TYR A 173 -6.31 -10.63 -13.80
CA TYR A 173 -7.69 -10.29 -13.48
C TYR A 173 -7.85 -8.81 -13.12
N ALA A 174 -6.88 -8.21 -12.42
CA ALA A 174 -6.87 -6.79 -12.14
C ALA A 174 -6.91 -5.96 -13.42
N LEU A 175 -6.07 -6.28 -14.41
CA LEU A 175 -6.04 -5.59 -15.71
C LEU A 175 -7.35 -5.77 -16.51
N ILE A 176 -7.97 -6.96 -16.46
CA ILE A 176 -9.28 -7.20 -17.09
C ILE A 176 -10.34 -6.31 -16.43
N ASN A 177 -10.40 -6.28 -15.10
CA ASN A 177 -11.36 -5.47 -14.36
C ASN A 177 -11.13 -3.97 -14.56
N LEU A 178 -9.88 -3.49 -14.56
CA LEU A 178 -9.56 -2.09 -14.85
C LEU A 178 -10.03 -1.67 -16.24
N ARG A 179 -9.82 -2.52 -17.27
CA ARG A 179 -10.32 -2.24 -18.62
C ARG A 179 -11.85 -2.19 -18.68
N LYS A 180 -12.53 -3.07 -17.94
CA LYS A 180 -14.00 -3.06 -17.86
C LYS A 180 -14.48 -1.79 -17.19
N LEU A 181 -13.95 -1.44 -16.02
CA LEU A 181 -14.30 -0.22 -15.28
C LEU A 181 -13.99 1.05 -16.07
N SER A 182 -12.85 1.12 -16.77
CA SER A 182 -12.50 2.25 -17.64
C SER A 182 -13.55 2.48 -18.72
N ARG A 183 -14.06 1.41 -19.37
CA ARG A 183 -15.12 1.51 -20.37
C ARG A 183 -16.45 1.94 -19.77
N GLU A 184 -16.82 1.40 -18.61
CA GLU A 184 -18.08 1.73 -17.92
C GLU A 184 -18.11 3.20 -17.46
N HIS A 185 -16.96 3.77 -17.09
CA HIS A 185 -16.84 5.16 -16.66
C HIS A 185 -16.41 6.12 -17.77
N SER A 186 -16.34 5.66 -19.05
CA SER A 186 -15.90 6.47 -20.20
C SER A 186 -14.52 7.13 -20.01
N ILE A 187 -13.64 6.48 -19.25
CA ILE A 187 -12.28 6.93 -18.97
C ILE A 187 -11.36 6.31 -20.01
N GLU A 188 -10.83 7.13 -20.94
CA GLU A 188 -9.81 6.67 -21.89
C GLU A 188 -8.46 6.53 -21.21
N LEU A 189 -8.15 5.31 -20.74
CA LEU A 189 -6.80 4.97 -20.31
C LEU A 189 -5.95 4.64 -21.55
N GLN A 190 -5.09 5.54 -21.97
CA GLN A 190 -4.00 5.22 -22.91
C GLN A 190 -2.98 4.35 -22.16
N LEU A 191 -3.21 3.04 -22.19
CA LEU A 191 -2.22 2.05 -21.74
C LEU A 191 -1.23 1.85 -22.89
N ALA A 192 -0.06 2.49 -22.80
CA ALA A 192 1.08 2.24 -23.67
C ALA A 192 1.66 0.85 -23.42
#